data_61373e75fcc1d4d9f4d847d8dac42092
#
_entry.id   61373e75fcc1d4d9f4d847d8dac42092
#
_cell.length_a   1.000
_cell.length_b   1.000
_cell.length_c   1.000
_cell.angle_alpha   90.00
_cell.angle_beta   90.00
_cell.angle_gamma   90.00
#
_symmetry.space_group_name_H-M   'P 1'
#
loop_
_entity.id
_entity.type
_entity.pdbx_description
1 polymer ?
#
loop_
_entity_poly.entity_id
_entity_poly.type
_entity_poly.pdbx_seq_one_letter_code
_entity_poly.pdbx_strand_id
1 'polypeptide(L)'
;VRTLEIMNSNASSDIQGIVTDLLNSRPYSHRQDADSSVAXXXVITAQSDLRFFSSTFAAVLAQRVLPGTIIVADCTNQVEQPMQMTFSVIPSPAGVLMEVPESKTIRVILVGVKGASSFMNAVARAMQQIDLDDRVGALWTLHDDSRPADESCLEVLLDAWKNTPTASLLGAKQLDWQA
;
A
#
# COMPACT_ATOMS: atom_id res chain seq x y z
N VAL A 1 40.70 17.18 -8.87
CA VAL A 1 39.31 17.70 -9.08
C VAL A 1 38.49 16.48 -9.48
N ARG A 2 37.66 15.93 -8.56
CA ARG A 2 36.72 14.84 -8.88
C ARG A 2 35.43 15.50 -9.35
N THR A 3 35.08 15.27 -10.59
CA THR A 3 33.80 15.66 -11.14
C THR A 3 32.72 14.77 -10.53
N LEU A 4 31.82 15.36 -9.73
CA LEU A 4 30.62 14.69 -9.29
C LEU A 4 29.71 14.54 -10.50
N GLU A 5 29.62 13.31 -11.02
CA GLU A 5 28.56 12.97 -11.95
C GLU A 5 27.24 13.01 -11.19
N ILE A 6 26.43 14.02 -11.48
CA ILE A 6 25.04 14.04 -11.03
C ILE A 6 24.34 12.96 -11.85
N MET A 7 24.14 11.79 -11.23
CA MET A 7 23.25 10.80 -11.81
C MET A 7 21.84 11.40 -11.80
N ASN A 8 21.40 11.85 -12.95
CA ASN A 8 19.99 12.12 -13.18
C ASN A 8 19.25 10.80 -12.96
N SER A 9 18.68 10.62 -11.77
CA SER A 9 17.71 9.57 -11.57
C SER A 9 16.51 9.97 -12.41
N ASN A 10 16.35 9.37 -13.58
CA ASN A 10 15.09 9.37 -14.27
C ASN A 10 14.09 8.66 -13.34
N ALA A 11 13.30 9.45 -12.63
CA ALA A 11 12.21 8.88 -11.84
C ALA A 11 11.35 8.07 -12.80
N SER A 12 11.11 6.81 -12.46
CA SER A 12 10.30 5.93 -13.31
C SER A 12 8.94 6.55 -13.58
N SER A 13 8.54 6.53 -14.84
CA SER A 13 7.30 7.15 -15.28
C SER A 13 6.14 6.14 -15.37
N ASP A 14 6.40 4.86 -15.09
CA ASP A 14 5.38 3.83 -15.12
C ASP A 14 5.12 3.26 -13.72
N ILE A 15 3.98 2.59 -13.57
CA ILE A 15 3.50 2.08 -12.28
C ILE A 15 4.50 1.08 -11.68
N GLN A 16 4.99 0.15 -12.49
CA GLN A 16 5.95 -0.85 -12.00
C GLN A 16 7.24 -0.20 -11.50
N GLY A 17 7.76 0.75 -12.24
CA GLY A 17 8.97 1.49 -11.87
C GLY A 17 8.77 2.29 -10.59
N ILE A 18 7.63 2.99 -10.45
CA ILE A 18 7.31 3.75 -9.23
C ILE A 18 7.28 2.83 -8.02
N VAL A 19 6.57 1.70 -8.12
CA VAL A 19 6.48 0.73 -7.02
C VAL A 19 7.86 0.18 -6.66
N THR A 20 8.63 -0.24 -7.67
CA THR A 20 9.97 -0.80 -7.46
C THR A 20 10.90 0.22 -6.80
N ASP A 21 10.90 1.46 -7.30
CA ASP A 21 11.75 2.53 -6.75
C ASP A 21 11.39 2.83 -5.30
N LEU A 22 10.09 2.92 -4.97
CA LEU A 22 9.65 3.19 -3.60
C LEU A 22 9.98 2.03 -2.66
N LEU A 23 9.85 0.78 -3.11
CA LEU A 23 10.22 -0.38 -2.28
C LEU A 23 11.74 -0.41 -2.03
N ASN A 24 12.56 -0.08 -3.04
CA ASN A 24 14.02 -0.09 -2.92
C ASN A 24 14.54 1.09 -2.09
N SER A 25 13.86 2.22 -2.12
CA SER A 25 14.28 3.44 -1.41
C SER A 25 13.66 3.57 -0.01
N ARG A 26 12.86 2.58 0.43
CA ARG A 26 12.23 2.64 1.75
C ARG A 26 13.29 2.85 2.84
N PRO A 27 13.11 3.87 3.67
CA PRO A 27 13.98 3.99 4.84
C PRO A 27 13.72 2.78 5.76
N TYR A 28 14.78 2.20 6.28
CA TYR A 28 14.67 1.08 7.20
C TYR A 28 14.01 1.61 8.49
N SER A 29 12.76 1.23 8.72
CA SER A 29 12.04 1.66 9.90
C SER A 29 11.99 0.54 10.93
N HIS A 30 12.62 0.77 12.07
CA HIS A 30 12.60 -0.18 13.19
C HIS A 30 11.27 -0.20 13.96
N ARG A 31 10.28 0.58 13.50
CA ARG A 31 9.01 0.75 14.22
C ARG A 31 7.79 0.29 13.42
N GLN A 32 8.02 -0.35 12.27
CA GLN A 32 6.91 -0.86 11.46
C GLN A 32 6.57 -2.28 11.84
N ASP A 33 5.29 -2.59 11.82
CA ASP A 33 4.75 -3.95 11.95
C ASP A 33 3.88 -4.23 10.73
N ALA A 34 3.38 -5.44 10.60
CA ALA A 34 2.45 -5.82 9.54
C ALA A 34 1.31 -6.66 10.12
N ASP A 35 0.10 -6.42 9.60
CA ASP A 35 -1.10 -7.16 10.00
C ASP A 35 -1.59 -7.98 8.79
N SER A 36 -1.42 -9.28 8.87
CA SER A 36 -1.81 -10.22 7.79
C SER A 36 -3.33 -10.37 7.64
N SER A 37 -4.11 -9.86 8.61
CA SER A 37 -5.57 -9.89 8.50
C SER A 37 -6.12 -8.77 7.61
N VAL A 38 -5.25 -7.86 7.09
CA VAL A 38 -5.65 -6.71 6.25
C VAL A 38 -4.94 -6.77 4.91
N ALA A 39 -5.71 -6.51 3.87
CA ALA A 39 -5.18 -6.22 2.54
C ALA A 39 -5.52 -4.77 2.13
N UNK A 40 -4.63 -3.88 1.27
CA UNK A 40 -4.84 -2.63 0.76
C UNK A 40 -5.15 -2.79 -0.65
N UNK A 41 -5.97 -2.00 -1.41
CA UNK A 41 -6.23 -1.87 -2.66
C UNK A 41 -6.07 -0.48 -3.03
N UNK A 42 -5.23 0.05 -3.54
CA UNK A 42 -5.00 1.15 -4.15
C UNK A 42 -5.47 1.04 -5.50
N VAL A 43 -6.39 1.83 -5.88
CA VAL A 43 -6.92 1.86 -7.25
C VAL A 43 -6.37 3.07 -7.98
N ILE A 44 -5.67 2.84 -9.10
CA ILE A 44 -5.15 3.90 -9.98
C ILE A 44 -6.18 4.12 -11.08
N THR A 45 -6.78 5.29 -11.11
CA THR A 45 -7.83 5.61 -12.09
C THR A 45 -7.27 5.74 -13.50
N ALA A 46 -8.14 5.59 -14.50
CA ALA A 46 -7.73 5.57 -15.92
C ALA A 46 -7.08 6.88 -16.38
N GLN A 47 -7.35 7.98 -15.70
CA GLN A 47 -6.81 9.29 -16.03
C GLN A 47 -5.89 9.83 -14.92
N SER A 48 -5.29 8.92 -14.14
CA SER A 48 -4.45 9.28 -13.00
C SER A 48 -3.21 10.07 -13.42
N ASP A 49 -2.89 11.09 -12.65
CA ASP A 49 -1.54 11.62 -12.60
C ASP A 49 -0.74 10.75 -11.62
N LEU A 50 0.21 10.00 -12.13
CA LEU A 50 0.97 9.03 -11.32
C LEU A 50 1.78 9.67 -10.18
N ARG A 51 1.92 11.00 -10.17
CA ARG A 51 2.51 11.70 -9.02
C ARG A 51 1.63 11.56 -7.77
N PHE A 52 0.30 11.55 -7.93
CA PHE A 52 -0.60 11.30 -6.82
C PHE A 52 -0.47 9.85 -6.35
N PHE A 53 -0.45 8.89 -7.27
CA PHE A 53 -0.25 7.49 -6.93
C PHE A 53 1.07 7.30 -6.16
N SER A 54 2.16 7.88 -6.66
CA SER A 54 3.48 7.79 -6.00
C SER A 54 3.41 8.30 -4.56
N SER A 55 2.79 9.46 -4.35
CA SER A 55 2.63 10.07 -3.03
C SER A 55 1.76 9.21 -2.09
N THR A 56 0.65 8.69 -2.60
CA THR A 56 -0.26 7.82 -1.82
C THR A 56 0.42 6.50 -1.46
N PHE A 57 1.08 5.87 -2.43
CA PHE A 57 1.79 4.60 -2.20
C PHE A 57 2.91 4.78 -1.18
N ALA A 58 3.68 5.89 -1.27
CA ALA A 58 4.71 6.20 -0.28
C ALA A 58 4.10 6.36 1.12
N ALA A 59 2.94 7.01 1.25
CA ALA A 59 2.26 7.18 2.54
C ALA A 59 1.73 5.85 3.10
N VAL A 60 1.31 4.92 2.24
CA VAL A 60 0.94 3.56 2.65
C VAL A 60 2.18 2.83 3.20
N LEU A 61 3.31 2.92 2.48
CA LEU A 61 4.56 2.28 2.93
C LEU A 61 5.11 2.89 4.22
N ALA A 62 4.71 4.12 4.57
CA ALA A 62 5.14 4.79 5.79
C ALA A 62 4.27 4.47 7.01
N GLN A 63 3.20 3.68 6.86
CA GLN A 63 2.32 3.35 7.99
C GLN A 63 3.07 2.56 9.08
N ARG A 64 2.73 2.80 10.35
CA ARG A 64 3.28 2.04 11.50
C ARG A 64 2.87 0.58 11.45
N VAL A 65 1.64 0.32 11.00
CA VAL A 65 1.15 -1.03 10.75
C VAL A 65 0.86 -1.13 9.27
N LEU A 66 1.54 -2.04 8.59
CA LEU A 66 1.38 -2.28 7.17
C LEU A 66 0.34 -3.37 6.92
N PRO A 67 -0.46 -3.29 5.86
CA PRO A 67 -1.26 -4.45 5.47
C PRO A 67 -0.34 -5.59 5.02
N GLY A 68 -0.72 -6.83 5.30
CA GLY A 68 0.07 -8.00 4.89
C GLY A 68 0.10 -8.22 3.38
N THR A 69 -0.88 -7.67 2.68
CA THR A 69 -0.92 -7.66 1.21
C THR A 69 -1.32 -6.27 0.72
N ILE A 70 -0.56 -5.74 -0.23
CA ILE A 70 -0.85 -4.47 -0.90
C ILE A 70 -1.17 -4.77 -2.35
N ILE A 71 -2.35 -4.38 -2.80
CA ILE A 71 -2.82 -4.60 -4.16
C ILE A 71 -2.88 -3.25 -4.87
N VAL A 72 -2.28 -3.16 -6.04
CA VAL A 72 -2.37 -1.98 -6.91
C VAL A 72 -3.19 -2.38 -8.13
N ALA A 73 -4.40 -1.85 -8.22
CA ALA A 73 -5.32 -2.10 -9.33
C ALA A 73 -5.17 -1.00 -10.38
N ASP A 74 -4.65 -1.35 -11.53
CA ASP A 74 -4.31 -0.39 -12.60
C ASP A 74 -5.41 -0.28 -13.64
N CYS A 75 -6.08 0.88 -13.70
CA CYS A 75 -7.04 1.19 -14.77
C CYS A 75 -6.40 1.92 -15.96
N THR A 76 -5.07 2.21 -15.92
CA THR A 76 -4.40 2.97 -17.00
C THR A 76 -3.91 2.08 -18.14
N ASN A 77 -4.04 0.78 -18.02
CA ASN A 77 -3.59 -0.23 -18.98
C ASN A 77 -2.06 -0.38 -19.09
N GLN A 78 -1.32 -0.01 -18.06
CA GLN A 78 0.14 -0.21 -18.03
C GLN A 78 0.52 -1.60 -17.55
N VAL A 79 -0.32 -2.21 -16.70
CA VAL A 79 -0.08 -3.56 -16.17
C VAL A 79 -0.84 -4.56 -17.03
N GLU A 80 -0.12 -5.31 -17.86
CA GLU A 80 -0.75 -6.29 -18.78
C GLU A 80 -0.97 -7.66 -18.11
N GLN A 81 -0.06 -8.05 -17.22
CA GLN A 81 -0.13 -9.34 -16.51
C GLN A 81 0.10 -9.08 -15.01
N PRO A 82 -0.57 -9.83 -14.15
CA PRO A 82 -0.34 -9.67 -12.72
C PRO A 82 1.13 -9.88 -12.35
N MET A 83 1.64 -9.03 -11.47
CA MET A 83 3.02 -9.09 -10.99
C MET A 83 3.02 -9.09 -9.48
N GLN A 84 3.91 -9.87 -8.89
CA GLN A 84 4.05 -9.91 -7.43
C GLN A 84 5.47 -9.61 -7.01
N MET A 85 5.59 -8.78 -5.97
CA MET A 85 6.85 -8.45 -5.30
C MET A 85 6.65 -8.67 -3.80
N THR A 86 7.73 -8.82 -3.07
CA THR A 86 7.68 -8.92 -1.61
C THR A 86 8.73 -8.04 -0.97
N PHE A 87 8.44 -7.59 0.24
CA PHE A 87 9.45 -7.00 1.12
C PHE A 87 9.15 -7.41 2.55
N SER A 88 10.11 -7.21 3.44
CA SER A 88 9.95 -7.64 4.83
C SER A 88 10.12 -6.47 5.79
N VAL A 89 9.43 -6.57 6.91
CA VAL A 89 9.64 -5.67 8.06
C VAL A 89 9.98 -6.52 9.28
N ILE A 90 10.79 -5.95 10.17
CA ILE A 90 11.14 -6.58 11.44
C ILE A 90 10.50 -5.72 12.53
N PRO A 91 9.41 -6.19 13.16
CA PRO A 91 8.78 -5.41 14.22
C PRO A 91 9.75 -5.11 15.35
N SER A 92 9.66 -3.91 15.90
CA SER A 92 10.46 -3.55 17.06
C SER A 92 10.00 -4.35 18.28
N PRO A 93 10.90 -4.95 19.04
CA PRO A 93 10.47 -5.71 20.22
C PRO A 93 9.82 -4.78 21.24
N ALA A 94 8.69 -5.20 21.78
CA ALA A 94 8.01 -4.50 22.85
C ALA A 94 8.66 -4.90 24.18
N GLY A 95 9.58 -4.06 24.68
CA GLY A 95 10.23 -4.27 25.97
C GLY A 95 11.58 -4.98 25.90
N VAL A 96 12.09 -5.35 27.07
CA VAL A 96 13.43 -5.97 27.20
C VAL A 96 13.28 -7.48 27.01
N LEU A 97 13.06 -7.91 25.77
CA LEU A 97 12.99 -9.34 25.47
C LEU A 97 14.24 -9.77 24.70
N MET A 98 14.77 -10.92 25.09
CA MET A 98 15.96 -11.52 24.46
C MET A 98 15.63 -12.24 23.15
N GLU A 99 14.38 -12.20 22.69
CA GLU A 99 13.97 -12.85 21.45
C GLU A 99 14.07 -11.87 20.28
N VAL A 100 14.72 -12.32 19.21
CA VAL A 100 14.76 -11.55 17.97
C VAL A 100 13.37 -11.59 17.33
N PRO A 101 12.76 -10.42 17.03
CA PRO A 101 11.43 -10.41 16.41
C PRO A 101 11.46 -11.13 15.06
N GLU A 102 10.44 -11.94 14.82
CA GLU A 102 10.30 -12.63 13.55
C GLU A 102 9.96 -11.64 12.43
N SER A 103 10.68 -11.76 11.32
CA SER A 103 10.44 -10.96 10.13
C SER A 103 9.05 -11.27 9.55
N LYS A 104 8.30 -10.22 9.21
CA LYS A 104 7.01 -10.34 8.54
C LYS A 104 7.13 -9.93 7.08
N THR A 105 6.66 -10.77 6.18
CA THR A 105 6.72 -10.53 4.74
C THR A 105 5.42 -9.93 4.24
N ILE A 106 5.53 -8.83 3.50
CA ILE A 106 4.40 -8.14 2.86
C ILE A 106 4.45 -8.45 1.36
N ARG A 107 3.30 -8.82 0.79
CA ARG A 107 3.14 -9.03 -0.65
C ARG A 107 2.64 -7.74 -1.29
N VAL A 108 3.22 -7.36 -2.42
CA VAL A 108 2.74 -6.27 -3.28
C VAL A 108 2.35 -6.87 -4.61
N ILE A 109 1.11 -6.69 -5.02
CA ILE A 109 0.55 -7.29 -6.24
C ILE A 109 0.05 -6.19 -7.15
N LEU A 110 0.55 -6.12 -8.38
CA LEU A 110 0.07 -5.22 -9.42
C LEU A 110 -0.84 -6.00 -10.34
N VAL A 111 -2.07 -5.50 -10.58
CA VAL A 111 -3.02 -6.13 -11.50
C VAL A 111 -3.67 -5.11 -12.41
N GLY A 112 -3.78 -5.43 -13.69
CA GLY A 112 -4.50 -4.60 -14.64
C GLY A 112 -6.01 -4.87 -14.56
N VAL A 113 -6.81 -3.79 -14.49
CA VAL A 113 -8.28 -3.87 -14.44
C VAL A 113 -8.90 -3.03 -15.56
N LYS A 114 -8.42 -3.27 -16.77
CA LYS A 114 -8.82 -2.53 -17.98
C LYS A 114 -10.35 -2.47 -18.10
N GLY A 115 -10.85 -1.29 -18.43
CA GLY A 115 -12.28 -1.09 -18.67
C GLY A 115 -13.13 -1.12 -17.40
N ALA A 116 -12.54 -0.94 -16.23
CA ALA A 116 -13.31 -0.81 -15.01
C ALA A 116 -14.20 0.45 -15.09
N SER A 117 -15.49 0.27 -14.80
CA SER A 117 -16.50 1.31 -14.97
C SER A 117 -16.66 2.20 -13.73
N SER A 118 -16.08 1.78 -12.61
CA SER A 118 -16.14 2.51 -11.34
C SER A 118 -15.04 2.01 -10.40
N PHE A 119 -14.84 2.75 -9.30
CA PHE A 119 -13.89 2.36 -8.25
C PHE A 119 -14.20 0.94 -7.73
N MET A 120 -15.44 0.69 -7.34
CA MET A 120 -15.80 -0.63 -6.79
C MET A 120 -15.72 -1.74 -7.83
N ASN A 121 -15.96 -1.40 -9.11
CA ASN A 121 -15.78 -2.39 -10.19
C ASN A 121 -14.28 -2.72 -10.37
N ALA A 122 -13.41 -1.72 -10.24
CA ALA A 122 -11.95 -1.97 -10.27
C ALA A 122 -11.53 -2.87 -9.11
N VAL A 123 -12.01 -2.59 -7.90
CA VAL A 123 -11.74 -3.42 -6.71
C VAL A 123 -12.19 -4.86 -6.97
N ALA A 124 -13.44 -5.05 -7.41
CA ALA A 124 -13.98 -6.39 -7.66
C ALA A 124 -13.18 -7.16 -8.71
N ARG A 125 -12.80 -6.50 -9.81
CA ARG A 125 -11.99 -7.12 -10.87
C ARG A 125 -10.59 -7.48 -10.40
N ALA A 126 -9.97 -6.65 -9.58
CA ALA A 126 -8.67 -6.95 -9.00
C ALA A 126 -8.76 -8.18 -8.10
N MET A 127 -9.77 -8.22 -7.23
CA MET A 127 -9.96 -9.32 -6.29
C MET A 127 -10.21 -10.67 -7.00
N GLN A 128 -10.80 -10.65 -8.20
CA GLN A 128 -11.01 -11.86 -8.99
C GLN A 128 -9.71 -12.45 -9.57
N GLN A 129 -8.65 -11.65 -9.62
CA GLN A 129 -7.37 -12.06 -10.20
C GLN A 129 -6.34 -12.49 -9.13
N ILE A 130 -6.69 -12.35 -7.86
CA ILE A 130 -5.74 -12.51 -6.75
C ILE A 130 -6.24 -13.59 -5.81
N ASP A 131 -5.32 -14.45 -5.41
CA ASP A 131 -5.59 -15.42 -4.34
C ASP A 131 -5.14 -14.81 -3.01
N LEU A 132 -6.10 -14.32 -2.23
CA LEU A 132 -5.82 -13.77 -0.91
C LEU A 132 -5.70 -14.89 0.11
N ASP A 133 -4.86 -14.65 1.10
CA ASP A 133 -4.71 -15.54 2.26
C ASP A 133 -6.05 -15.58 3.04
N ASP A 134 -6.44 -16.75 3.52
CA ASP A 134 -7.67 -16.95 4.30
C ASP A 134 -7.71 -16.13 5.59
N ARG A 135 -6.57 -15.65 6.05
CA ARG A 135 -6.47 -14.77 7.23
C ARG A 135 -6.96 -13.35 6.96
N VAL A 136 -7.09 -12.94 5.69
CA VAL A 136 -7.53 -11.58 5.37
C VAL A 136 -9.01 -11.42 5.71
N GLY A 137 -9.29 -10.63 6.74
CA GLY A 137 -10.64 -10.34 7.21
C GLY A 137 -11.10 -8.92 6.90
N ALA A 138 -10.20 -8.05 6.43
CA ALA A 138 -10.51 -6.67 6.13
C ALA A 138 -9.81 -6.19 4.87
N LEU A 139 -10.50 -5.34 4.11
CA LEU A 139 -9.94 -4.69 2.92
C LEU A 139 -9.95 -3.18 3.13
N TRP A 140 -8.75 -2.59 3.15
CA TRP A 140 -8.59 -1.14 3.21
C TRP A 140 -8.46 -0.62 1.77
N THR A 141 -9.43 0.18 1.33
CA THR A 141 -9.45 0.68 -0.04
C THR A 141 -9.06 2.16 -0.10
N LEU A 142 -8.24 2.50 -1.08
CA LEU A 142 -7.79 3.87 -1.33
C LEU A 142 -7.84 4.19 -2.82
N HIS A 143 -8.22 5.42 -3.13
CA HIS A 143 -7.97 6.02 -4.44
C HIS A 143 -6.50 6.45 -4.54
N ASP A 144 -5.99 6.51 -5.74
CA ASP A 144 -4.60 6.95 -6.01
C ASP A 144 -4.30 8.38 -5.55
N ASP A 145 -5.33 9.20 -5.35
CA ASP A 145 -5.21 10.58 -4.86
C ASP A 145 -5.69 10.76 -3.41
N SER A 146 -5.93 9.66 -2.69
CA SER A 146 -6.48 9.69 -1.32
C SER A 146 -5.43 9.21 -0.32
N ARG A 147 -4.48 10.08 -0.03
CA ARG A 147 -3.34 9.76 0.81
C ARG A 147 -3.73 9.67 2.29
N PRO A 148 -3.25 8.65 3.03
CA PRO A 148 -3.36 8.65 4.49
C PRO A 148 -2.74 9.92 5.09
N ALA A 149 -3.41 10.51 6.07
CA ALA A 149 -3.00 11.79 6.65
C ALA A 149 -1.70 11.68 7.44
N ASP A 150 -1.47 10.53 8.08
CA ASP A 150 -0.25 10.28 8.86
C ASP A 150 0.07 8.79 8.93
N GLU A 151 1.14 8.46 9.63
CA GLU A 151 1.66 7.09 9.75
C GLU A 151 0.81 6.16 10.62
N SER A 152 -0.20 6.67 11.33
CA SER A 152 -1.06 5.88 12.23
C SER A 152 -2.45 5.59 11.64
N CYS A 153 -2.74 6.03 10.42
CA CYS A 153 -4.08 5.90 9.84
C CYS A 153 -4.62 4.46 9.88
N LEU A 154 -3.84 3.50 9.42
CA LEU A 154 -4.31 2.10 9.40
C LEU A 154 -4.45 1.55 10.82
N GLU A 155 -3.52 1.87 11.71
CA GLU A 155 -3.58 1.46 13.11
C GLU A 155 -4.88 1.92 13.78
N VAL A 156 -5.27 3.19 13.57
CA VAL A 156 -6.51 3.75 14.12
C VAL A 156 -7.74 3.06 13.53
N LEU A 157 -7.75 2.78 12.22
CA LEU A 157 -8.85 2.08 11.58
C LEU A 157 -8.99 0.63 12.11
N LEU A 158 -7.87 -0.05 12.34
CA LEU A 158 -7.87 -1.40 12.90
C LEU A 158 -8.38 -1.42 14.33
N ASP A 159 -8.00 -0.45 15.14
CA ASP A 159 -8.49 -0.32 16.51
C ASP A 159 -10.00 -0.04 16.52
N ALA A 160 -10.47 0.84 15.63
CA ALA A 160 -11.91 1.12 15.50
C ALA A 160 -12.67 -0.15 15.08
N TRP A 161 -12.13 -0.92 14.14
CA TRP A 161 -12.74 -2.17 13.68
C TRP A 161 -12.84 -3.19 14.81
N LYS A 162 -11.76 -3.38 15.55
CA LYS A 162 -11.72 -4.33 16.68
C LYS A 162 -12.73 -3.94 17.77
N ASN A 163 -12.93 -2.65 17.97
CA ASN A 163 -13.85 -2.12 19.00
C ASN A 163 -15.30 -2.01 18.51
N THR A 164 -15.57 -2.32 17.24
CA THR A 164 -16.92 -2.24 16.67
C THR A 164 -17.21 -3.50 15.85
N PRO A 165 -17.34 -4.66 16.53
CA PRO A 165 -17.41 -5.95 15.82
C PRO A 165 -18.65 -6.13 14.93
N THR A 166 -19.66 -5.26 15.06
CA THR A 166 -20.85 -5.29 14.21
C THR A 166 -20.70 -4.43 12.95
N ALA A 167 -19.63 -3.64 12.84
CA ALA A 167 -19.43 -2.79 11.67
C ALA A 167 -18.91 -3.60 10.48
N SER A 168 -19.61 -3.51 9.36
CA SER A 168 -19.18 -4.09 8.09
C SER A 168 -18.38 -3.11 7.24
N LEU A 169 -18.47 -1.82 7.57
CA LEU A 169 -17.77 -0.75 6.85
C LEU A 169 -17.36 0.34 7.82
N LEU A 170 -16.12 0.76 7.73
CA LEU A 170 -15.59 1.93 8.44
C LEU A 170 -15.08 2.95 7.43
N GLY A 171 -15.48 4.20 7.62
CA GLY A 171 -14.99 5.29 6.78
C GLY A 171 -14.10 6.23 7.58
N ALA A 172 -12.92 6.52 7.05
CA ALA A 172 -12.06 7.54 7.62
C ALA A 172 -12.62 8.93 7.30
N LYS A 173 -12.44 9.87 8.22
CA LYS A 173 -12.76 11.27 7.94
C LYS A 173 -11.83 11.79 6.85
N GLN A 174 -12.42 12.30 5.78
CA GLN A 174 -11.65 12.95 4.73
C GLN A 174 -11.40 14.40 5.10
N LEU A 175 -10.17 14.83 4.96
CA LEU A 175 -9.77 16.21 5.15
C LEU A 175 -9.40 16.80 3.78
N ASP A 176 -9.87 18.00 3.53
CA ASP A 176 -9.40 18.75 2.38
C ASP A 176 -7.91 19.06 2.63
N TRP A 177 -7.09 18.85 1.64
CA TRP A 177 -5.66 19.03 1.79
C TRP A 177 -5.26 20.49 2.05
N GLN A 178 -6.21 21.41 1.89
CA GLN A 178 -6.03 22.83 2.23
C GLN A 178 -6.50 23.18 3.65
N ALA A 179 -6.97 22.23 4.42
CA ALA A 179 -7.48 22.49 5.78
C ALA A 179 -6.34 22.48 6.82
#